data_792f25c34f9c88d7fac25021869cd12a
#
_entry.id   792f25c34f9c88d7fac25021869cd12a
#
_cell.length_a   1.000
_cell.length_b   1.000
_cell.length_c   1.000
_cell.angle_alpha   90.00
_cell.angle_beta   90.00
_cell.angle_gamma   90.00
#
_symmetry.space_group_name_H-M   'P 1'
#
loop_
_entity.id
_entity.type
_entity.pdbx_description
1 polymer ?
#
loop_
_entity_poly.entity_id
_entity_poly.type
_entity_poly.pdbx_seq_one_letter_code
_entity_poly.pdbx_strand_id
1 'polypeptide(L)'
;EPRKGLSVLLNAMSHLPPDIQLWVASDGPETAELKAQSAGDHRVKWLGRISEEEKLGRMKAADILCAPSLRGESFGVVLLEGMACGTPVVASDIPGYAKVARQGKDAVLVPAGDSEAFAGAIEKILRNSDQAEKLSIQGMKRVESFSMKRLAEKYLESYEAILTN
;
A
#
# COMPACT_ATOMS: atom_id res chain seq x y z
N GLU A 1 -13.20 -8.83 0.43
CA GLU A 1 -14.08 -7.73 0.03
C GLU A 1 -13.69 -7.23 -1.37
N PRO A 2 -14.61 -7.26 -2.37
CA PRO A 2 -14.33 -6.85 -3.76
C PRO A 2 -13.68 -5.48 -3.87
N ARG A 3 -14.10 -4.53 -3.03
CA ARG A 3 -13.56 -3.17 -3.01
C ARG A 3 -12.06 -3.09 -2.69
N LYS A 4 -11.48 -4.12 -2.05
CA LYS A 4 -10.04 -4.17 -1.75
C LYS A 4 -9.17 -4.50 -2.97
N GLY A 5 -9.77 -4.95 -4.07
CA GLY A 5 -9.14 -5.06 -5.37
C GLY A 5 -8.00 -6.06 -5.48
N LEU A 6 -7.95 -7.11 -4.64
CA LEU A 6 -6.87 -8.10 -4.72
C LEU A 6 -6.82 -8.79 -6.09
N SER A 7 -7.98 -8.97 -6.76
CA SER A 7 -8.05 -9.48 -8.13
C SER A 7 -7.21 -8.67 -9.13
N VAL A 8 -7.09 -7.35 -8.92
CA VAL A 8 -6.26 -6.47 -9.76
C VAL A 8 -4.78 -6.85 -9.66
N LEU A 9 -4.28 -7.12 -8.44
CA LEU A 9 -2.89 -7.58 -8.25
C LEU A 9 -2.67 -9.00 -8.79
N LEU A 10 -3.64 -9.91 -8.61
CA LEU A 10 -3.54 -11.25 -9.19
C LEU A 10 -3.46 -11.18 -10.73
N ASN A 11 -4.24 -10.30 -11.35
CA ASN A 11 -4.15 -10.08 -12.79
C ASN A 11 -2.82 -9.42 -13.17
N ALA A 12 -2.32 -8.47 -12.37
CA ALA A 12 -1.03 -7.82 -12.60
C ALA A 12 0.14 -8.82 -12.61
N MET A 13 0.06 -9.92 -11.85
CA MET A 13 1.10 -10.97 -11.82
C MET A 13 1.36 -11.59 -13.20
N SER A 14 0.36 -11.63 -14.11
CA SER A 14 0.54 -12.14 -15.47
C SER A 14 1.45 -11.25 -16.33
N HIS A 15 1.60 -9.99 -15.97
CA HIS A 15 2.43 -8.99 -16.68
C HIS A 15 3.82 -8.82 -16.03
N LEU A 16 4.08 -9.48 -14.90
CA LEU A 16 5.31 -9.34 -14.14
C LEU A 16 6.28 -10.50 -14.40
N PRO A 17 7.60 -10.28 -14.30
CA PRO A 17 8.63 -11.30 -14.41
C PRO A 17 8.42 -12.50 -13.46
N PRO A 18 8.91 -13.70 -13.82
CA PRO A 18 8.64 -14.94 -13.09
C PRO A 18 9.31 -15.03 -11.72
N ASP A 19 10.28 -14.21 -11.42
CA ASP A 19 11.02 -14.14 -10.16
C ASP A 19 10.34 -13.30 -9.09
N ILE A 20 9.29 -12.55 -9.44
CA ILE A 20 8.52 -11.73 -8.49
C ILE A 20 7.54 -12.60 -7.72
N GLN A 21 7.48 -12.41 -6.40
CA GLN A 21 6.53 -13.07 -5.51
C GLN A 21 5.51 -12.07 -4.95
N LEU A 22 4.26 -12.51 -4.83
CA LEU A 22 3.18 -11.78 -4.17
C LEU A 22 2.81 -12.47 -2.85
N TRP A 23 2.99 -11.77 -1.74
CA TRP A 23 2.50 -12.21 -0.44
C TRP A 23 1.13 -11.62 -0.15
N VAL A 24 0.15 -12.50 0.09
CA VAL A 24 -1.22 -12.10 0.41
C VAL A 24 -1.52 -12.49 1.85
N ALA A 25 -1.62 -11.49 2.71
CA ALA A 25 -1.96 -11.66 4.12
C ALA A 25 -3.44 -11.37 4.38
N SER A 26 -3.99 -12.03 5.42
CA SER A 26 -5.39 -11.97 5.82
C SER A 26 -6.31 -12.85 4.98
N ASP A 27 -7.54 -13.00 5.49
CA ASP A 27 -8.62 -13.77 4.87
C ASP A 27 -9.87 -12.90 4.74
N GLY A 28 -10.74 -13.26 3.80
CA GLY A 28 -12.00 -12.56 3.56
C GLY A 28 -12.98 -13.38 2.74
N PRO A 29 -14.17 -12.85 2.49
CA PRO A 29 -15.23 -13.59 1.78
C PRO A 29 -14.82 -14.14 0.41
N GLU A 30 -13.92 -13.42 -0.31
CA GLU A 30 -13.47 -13.79 -1.65
C GLU A 30 -12.22 -14.68 -1.65
N THR A 31 -11.66 -15.02 -0.47
CA THR A 31 -10.37 -15.74 -0.39
C THR A 31 -10.38 -17.05 -1.16
N ALA A 32 -11.46 -17.83 -1.05
CA ALA A 32 -11.57 -19.12 -1.72
C ALA A 32 -11.57 -18.97 -3.27
N GLU A 33 -12.33 -18.01 -3.79
CA GLU A 33 -12.43 -17.70 -5.21
C GLU A 33 -11.10 -17.22 -5.77
N LEU A 34 -10.46 -16.26 -5.08
CA LEU A 34 -9.19 -15.68 -5.51
C LEU A 34 -8.04 -16.69 -5.42
N LYS A 35 -8.06 -17.61 -4.44
CA LYS A 35 -7.14 -18.74 -4.39
C LYS A 35 -7.32 -19.68 -5.58
N ALA A 36 -8.56 -19.97 -5.96
CA ALA A 36 -8.84 -20.78 -7.15
C ALA A 36 -8.37 -20.08 -8.43
N GLN A 37 -8.59 -18.77 -8.55
CA GLN A 37 -8.11 -17.96 -9.69
C GLN A 37 -6.58 -18.01 -9.82
N SER A 38 -5.85 -18.01 -8.72
CA SER A 38 -4.38 -17.99 -8.69
C SER A 38 -3.73 -19.37 -8.49
N ALA A 39 -4.50 -20.47 -8.51
CA ALA A 39 -4.01 -21.80 -8.16
C ALA A 39 -2.85 -22.31 -9.04
N GLY A 40 -2.76 -21.83 -10.29
CA GLY A 40 -1.67 -22.15 -11.21
C GLY A 40 -0.42 -21.28 -11.06
N ASP A 41 -0.46 -20.23 -10.27
CA ASP A 41 0.66 -19.30 -10.09
C ASP A 41 1.37 -19.52 -8.74
N HIS A 42 2.47 -20.29 -8.78
CA HIS A 42 3.27 -20.60 -7.60
C HIS A 42 3.96 -19.37 -6.95
N ARG A 43 3.97 -18.21 -7.62
CA ARG A 43 4.50 -16.93 -7.11
C ARG A 43 3.59 -16.29 -6.06
N VAL A 44 2.30 -16.63 -6.08
CA VAL A 44 1.32 -16.11 -5.11
C VAL A 44 1.37 -16.93 -3.83
N LYS A 45 1.79 -16.33 -2.73
CA LYS A 45 1.90 -16.95 -1.42
C LYS A 45 0.79 -16.45 -0.50
N TRP A 46 -0.19 -17.30 -0.25
CA TRP A 46 -1.30 -17.04 0.67
C TRP A 46 -0.86 -17.32 2.10
N LEU A 47 -0.76 -16.28 2.91
CA LEU A 47 -0.25 -16.35 4.29
C LEU A 47 -1.36 -16.60 5.32
N GLY A 48 -2.64 -16.37 4.93
CA GLY A 48 -3.74 -16.40 5.89
C GLY A 48 -3.65 -15.25 6.89
N ARG A 49 -4.19 -15.47 8.09
CA ARG A 49 -4.10 -14.50 9.19
C ARG A 49 -2.73 -14.59 9.83
N ILE A 50 -2.04 -13.48 9.88
CA ILE A 50 -0.71 -13.33 10.49
C ILE A 50 -0.78 -12.38 11.67
N SER A 51 0.18 -12.45 12.59
CA SER A 51 0.30 -11.52 13.72
C SER A 51 0.72 -10.12 13.25
N GLU A 52 0.51 -9.10 14.10
CA GLU A 52 0.99 -7.75 13.82
C GLU A 52 2.53 -7.71 13.69
N GLU A 53 3.24 -8.48 14.51
CA GLU A 53 4.70 -8.59 14.42
C GLU A 53 5.14 -9.17 13.08
N GLU A 54 4.51 -10.27 12.65
CA GLU A 54 4.79 -10.88 11.34
C GLU A 54 4.44 -9.93 10.19
N LYS A 55 3.30 -9.22 10.28
CA LYS A 55 2.91 -8.20 9.29
C LYS A 55 4.00 -7.14 9.13
N LEU A 56 4.46 -6.56 10.23
CA LEU A 56 5.50 -5.53 10.20
C LEU A 56 6.84 -6.09 9.70
N GLY A 57 7.20 -7.31 10.10
CA GLY A 57 8.40 -8.00 9.60
C GLY A 57 8.35 -8.20 8.08
N ARG A 58 7.21 -8.65 7.56
CA ARG A 58 7.01 -8.83 6.10
C ARG A 58 6.98 -7.51 5.34
N MET A 59 6.34 -6.47 5.88
CA MET A 59 6.38 -5.14 5.28
C MET A 59 7.82 -4.63 5.14
N LYS A 60 8.64 -4.77 6.19
CA LYS A 60 10.06 -4.37 6.14
C LYS A 60 10.90 -5.20 5.17
N ALA A 61 10.55 -6.47 4.97
CA ALA A 61 11.27 -7.38 4.08
C ALA A 61 10.79 -7.31 2.62
N ALA A 62 9.65 -6.68 2.36
CA ALA A 62 9.11 -6.54 1.02
C ALA A 62 9.78 -5.37 0.27
N ASP A 63 10.03 -5.57 -1.01
CA ASP A 63 10.51 -4.51 -1.90
C ASP A 63 9.44 -3.47 -2.19
N ILE A 64 8.16 -3.86 -2.17
CA ILE A 64 7.02 -2.99 -2.45
C ILE A 64 5.80 -3.43 -1.63
N LEU A 65 5.09 -2.47 -1.05
CA LEU A 65 3.72 -2.65 -0.56
C LEU A 65 2.71 -2.24 -1.63
N CYS A 66 1.79 -3.12 -1.97
CA CYS A 66 0.70 -2.85 -2.91
C CYS A 66 -0.64 -2.67 -2.19
N ALA A 67 -1.36 -1.59 -2.51
CA ALA A 67 -2.70 -1.29 -1.97
C ALA A 67 -3.70 -1.03 -3.13
N PRO A 68 -4.29 -2.10 -3.69
CA PRO A 68 -5.06 -2.02 -4.94
C PRO A 68 -6.55 -1.69 -4.75
N SER A 69 -6.95 -1.10 -3.63
CA SER A 69 -8.37 -0.83 -3.35
C SER A 69 -9.04 -0.06 -4.48
N LEU A 70 -10.22 -0.53 -4.87
CA LEU A 70 -11.00 0.10 -5.96
C LEU A 70 -11.72 1.36 -5.49
N ARG A 71 -12.13 1.38 -4.21
CA ARG A 71 -12.90 2.47 -3.59
C ARG A 71 -13.08 2.24 -2.09
N GLY A 72 -13.69 3.22 -1.41
CA GLY A 72 -14.20 3.06 -0.04
C GLY A 72 -13.13 3.08 1.04
N GLU A 73 -11.94 3.59 0.74
CA GLU A 73 -10.93 3.88 1.74
C GLU A 73 -11.11 5.31 2.25
N SER A 74 -11.25 5.47 3.55
CA SER A 74 -11.42 6.78 4.16
C SER A 74 -10.11 7.53 4.33
N PHE A 75 -9.01 6.81 4.61
CA PHE A 75 -7.72 7.42 4.94
C PHE A 75 -6.50 6.67 4.37
N GLY A 76 -6.46 5.33 4.43
CA GLY A 76 -5.32 4.56 3.93
C GLY A 76 -4.22 4.33 4.96
N VAL A 77 -4.57 3.89 6.16
CA VAL A 77 -3.62 3.56 7.23
C VAL A 77 -2.56 2.57 6.76
N VAL A 78 -2.91 1.60 5.93
CA VAL A 78 -1.97 0.62 5.38
C VAL A 78 -0.82 1.27 4.59
N LEU A 79 -1.07 2.40 3.92
CA LEU A 79 0.00 3.13 3.23
C LEU A 79 1.00 3.71 4.23
N LEU A 80 0.51 4.27 5.34
CA LEU A 80 1.37 4.79 6.42
C LEU A 80 2.15 3.67 7.10
N GLU A 81 1.56 2.49 7.28
CA GLU A 81 2.25 1.32 7.82
C GLU A 81 3.43 0.90 6.93
N GLY A 82 3.21 0.79 5.61
CA GLY A 82 4.27 0.50 4.65
C GLY A 82 5.35 1.58 4.62
N MET A 83 4.95 2.84 4.55
CA MET A 83 5.87 3.99 4.59
C MET A 83 6.70 4.02 5.89
N ALA A 84 6.10 3.71 7.04
CA ALA A 84 6.79 3.65 8.33
C ALA A 84 7.82 2.51 8.39
N CYS A 85 7.57 1.42 7.65
CA CYS A 85 8.51 0.32 7.49
C CYS A 85 9.65 0.63 6.50
N GLY A 86 9.62 1.78 5.83
CA GLY A 86 10.56 2.14 4.77
C GLY A 86 10.30 1.41 3.45
N THR A 87 9.13 0.83 3.28
CA THR A 87 8.76 0.06 2.10
C THR A 87 8.15 0.99 1.06
N PRO A 88 8.63 1.02 -0.19
CA PRO A 88 8.00 1.73 -1.30
C PRO A 88 6.54 1.31 -1.48
N VAL A 89 5.65 2.25 -1.74
CA VAL A 89 4.21 2.00 -1.84
C VAL A 89 3.72 2.23 -3.27
N VAL A 90 2.99 1.24 -3.81
CA VAL A 90 2.16 1.36 -5.02
C VAL A 90 0.70 1.21 -4.61
N ALA A 91 -0.13 2.19 -4.92
CA ALA A 91 -1.53 2.18 -4.52
C ALA A 91 -2.46 2.69 -5.62
N SER A 92 -3.73 2.36 -5.52
CA SER A 92 -4.74 2.94 -6.40
C SER A 92 -4.88 4.45 -6.15
N ASP A 93 -5.05 5.22 -7.23
CA ASP A 93 -5.38 6.65 -7.15
C ASP A 93 -6.87 6.81 -6.81
N ILE A 94 -7.15 6.78 -5.52
CA ILE A 94 -8.50 6.99 -4.96
C ILE A 94 -8.48 8.09 -3.89
N PRO A 95 -9.60 8.81 -3.68
CA PRO A 95 -9.63 9.96 -2.78
C PRO A 95 -9.10 9.71 -1.37
N GLY A 96 -9.34 8.51 -0.82
CA GLY A 96 -8.84 8.15 0.52
C GLY A 96 -7.32 8.06 0.58
N TYR A 97 -6.71 7.46 -0.42
CA TYR A 97 -5.26 7.29 -0.50
C TYR A 97 -4.53 8.58 -0.85
N ALA A 98 -5.11 9.42 -1.72
CA ALA A 98 -4.56 10.71 -2.10
C ALA A 98 -4.46 11.71 -0.93
N LYS A 99 -5.18 11.50 0.17
CA LYS A 99 -5.02 12.28 1.42
C LYS A 99 -3.69 12.00 2.13
N VAL A 100 -3.21 10.78 2.00
CA VAL A 100 -1.99 10.28 2.65
C VAL A 100 -0.81 10.33 1.70
N ALA A 101 -0.93 9.75 0.53
CA ALA A 101 0.13 9.58 -0.45
C ALA A 101 0.13 10.70 -1.49
N ARG A 102 1.32 11.16 -1.88
CA ARG A 102 1.52 12.16 -2.93
C ARG A 102 2.20 11.49 -4.12
N GLN A 103 1.49 11.50 -5.26
CA GLN A 103 1.95 10.86 -6.48
C GLN A 103 3.40 11.22 -6.85
N GLY A 104 4.21 10.17 -7.06
CA GLY A 104 5.61 10.28 -7.48
C GLY A 104 6.57 10.86 -6.44
N LYS A 105 6.09 11.21 -5.24
CA LYS A 105 6.91 11.78 -4.17
C LYS A 105 7.17 10.76 -3.06
N ASP A 106 6.15 10.24 -2.44
CA ASP A 106 6.22 9.28 -1.33
C ASP A 106 5.47 7.96 -1.60
N ALA A 107 4.76 7.89 -2.72
CA ALA A 107 4.16 6.67 -3.26
C ALA A 107 3.98 6.80 -4.78
N VAL A 108 3.72 5.69 -5.45
CA VAL A 108 3.23 5.66 -6.84
C VAL A 108 1.74 5.35 -6.80
N LEU A 109 0.92 6.27 -7.33
CA LEU A 109 -0.52 6.09 -7.46
C LEU A 109 -0.85 5.73 -8.92
N VAL A 110 -1.68 4.70 -9.11
CA VAL A 110 -2.10 4.21 -10.43
C VAL A 110 -3.62 4.15 -10.52
N PRO A 111 -4.22 4.20 -11.72
CA PRO A 111 -5.66 4.13 -11.86
C PRO A 111 -6.25 2.91 -11.15
N ALA A 112 -7.34 3.10 -10.40
CA ALA A 112 -8.00 2.01 -9.68
C ALA A 112 -8.56 0.97 -10.65
N GLY A 113 -8.26 -0.32 -10.41
CA GLY A 113 -8.70 -1.42 -11.26
C GLY A 113 -7.80 -1.72 -12.46
N ASP A 114 -6.76 -0.93 -12.70
CA ASP A 114 -5.83 -1.10 -13.81
C ASP A 114 -4.66 -2.01 -13.42
N SER A 115 -4.73 -3.28 -13.80
CA SER A 115 -3.70 -4.29 -13.50
C SER A 115 -2.41 -4.07 -14.28
N GLU A 116 -2.47 -3.54 -15.51
CA GLU A 116 -1.29 -3.24 -16.31
C GLU A 116 -0.53 -2.05 -15.73
N ALA A 117 -1.24 -1.01 -15.29
CA ALA A 117 -0.63 0.13 -14.61
C ALA A 117 0.03 -0.29 -13.28
N PHE A 118 -0.59 -1.21 -12.51
CA PHE A 118 0.04 -1.79 -11.31
C PHE A 118 1.31 -2.54 -11.65
N ALA A 119 1.28 -3.42 -12.65
CA ALA A 119 2.46 -4.19 -13.09
C ALA A 119 3.59 -3.26 -13.54
N GLY A 120 3.29 -2.27 -14.38
CA GLY A 120 4.28 -1.31 -14.86
C GLY A 120 4.90 -0.47 -13.73
N ALA A 121 4.10 -0.06 -12.74
CA ALA A 121 4.61 0.67 -11.57
C ALA A 121 5.52 -0.20 -10.70
N ILE A 122 5.12 -1.45 -10.44
CA ILE A 122 5.91 -2.43 -9.68
C ILE A 122 7.25 -2.67 -10.39
N GLU A 123 7.22 -3.03 -11.68
CA GLU A 123 8.43 -3.32 -12.46
C GLU A 123 9.39 -2.12 -12.49
N LYS A 124 8.85 -0.91 -12.67
CA LYS A 124 9.65 0.32 -12.70
C LYS A 124 10.39 0.56 -11.38
N ILE A 125 9.75 0.31 -10.23
CA ILE A 125 10.38 0.47 -8.92
C ILE A 125 11.44 -0.62 -8.72
N LEU A 126 11.15 -1.88 -9.03
CA LEU A 126 12.07 -3.00 -8.87
C LEU A 126 13.33 -2.87 -9.75
N ARG A 127 13.21 -2.26 -10.92
CA ARG A 127 14.34 -2.02 -11.83
C ARG A 127 15.14 -0.74 -11.55
N ASN A 128 14.69 0.09 -10.60
CA ASN A 128 15.30 1.37 -10.29
C ASN A 128 15.47 1.56 -8.79
N SER A 129 16.62 1.11 -8.28
CA SER A 129 16.98 1.20 -6.86
C SER A 129 16.94 2.64 -6.32
N ASP A 130 17.39 3.63 -7.11
CA ASP A 130 17.41 5.03 -6.70
C ASP A 130 15.98 5.57 -6.51
N GLN A 131 15.05 5.14 -7.38
CA GLN A 131 13.64 5.49 -7.23
C GLN A 131 13.03 4.81 -6.02
N ALA A 132 13.31 3.52 -5.80
CA ALA A 132 12.85 2.76 -4.64
C ALA A 132 13.31 3.42 -3.33
N GLU A 133 14.62 3.72 -3.23
CA GLU A 133 15.20 4.40 -2.06
C GLU A 133 14.59 5.78 -1.83
N LYS A 134 14.42 6.57 -2.89
CA LYS A 134 13.78 7.89 -2.80
C LYS A 134 12.35 7.81 -2.28
N LEU A 135 11.55 6.86 -2.77
CA LEU A 135 10.17 6.63 -2.29
C LEU A 135 10.16 6.21 -0.83
N SER A 136 11.06 5.30 -0.42
CA SER A 136 11.22 4.86 0.97
C SER A 136 11.52 6.05 1.90
N ILE A 137 12.56 6.83 1.59
CA ILE A 137 12.96 7.99 2.40
C ILE A 137 11.84 9.03 2.49
N GLN A 138 11.19 9.34 1.38
CA GLN A 138 10.10 10.32 1.37
C GLN A 138 8.83 9.79 2.06
N GLY A 139 8.56 8.49 1.95
CA GLY A 139 7.48 7.81 2.67
C GLY A 139 7.67 7.91 4.18
N MET A 140 8.84 7.56 4.69
CA MET A 140 9.16 7.69 6.13
C MET A 140 8.97 9.13 6.63
N LYS A 141 9.47 10.13 5.89
CA LYS A 141 9.25 11.56 6.22
C LYS A 141 7.76 11.93 6.18
N ARG A 142 6.99 11.33 5.27
CA ARG A 142 5.56 11.60 5.17
C ARG A 142 4.80 11.15 6.41
N VAL A 143 5.15 9.98 6.98
CA VAL A 143 4.53 9.42 8.19
C VAL A 143 4.63 10.38 9.38
N GLU A 144 5.73 11.11 9.52
CA GLU A 144 5.91 12.07 10.62
C GLU A 144 4.76 13.11 10.69
N SER A 145 4.21 13.48 9.52
CA SER A 145 3.08 14.43 9.42
C SER A 145 1.77 13.88 9.99
N PHE A 146 1.68 12.55 10.19
CA PHE A 146 0.51 11.83 10.71
C PHE A 146 0.73 11.25 12.11
N SER A 147 1.81 11.65 12.79
CA SER A 147 2.07 11.19 14.15
C SER A 147 0.99 11.69 15.12
N MET A 148 0.73 10.91 16.18
CA MET A 148 -0.21 11.30 17.25
C MET A 148 0.19 12.62 17.90
N LYS A 149 1.49 12.90 17.99
CA LYS A 149 2.00 14.18 18.49
C LYS A 149 1.50 15.35 17.62
N ARG A 150 1.68 15.24 16.30
CA ARG A 150 1.21 16.26 15.35
C ARG A 150 -0.30 16.42 15.36
N LEU A 151 -1.03 15.35 15.55
CA LEU A 151 -2.49 15.39 15.69
C LEU A 151 -2.88 16.16 16.94
N ALA A 152 -2.27 15.86 18.07
CA ALA A 152 -2.52 16.57 19.34
C ALA A 152 -2.20 18.07 19.23
N GLU A 153 -1.07 18.45 18.62
CA GLU A 153 -0.70 19.83 18.37
C GLU A 153 -1.81 20.58 17.57
N LYS A 154 -2.32 19.98 16.50
CA LYS A 154 -3.41 20.56 15.70
C LYS A 154 -4.72 20.73 16.47
N TYR A 155 -5.05 19.78 17.35
CA TYR A 155 -6.23 19.93 18.21
C TYR A 155 -6.06 21.09 19.20
N LEU A 156 -4.88 21.24 19.81
CA LEU A 156 -4.58 22.35 20.71
C LEU A 156 -4.70 23.69 19.98
N GLU A 157 -4.09 23.84 18.80
CA GLU A 157 -4.21 25.05 17.97
C GLU A 157 -5.68 25.40 17.67
N SER A 158 -6.49 24.35 17.36
CA SER A 158 -7.92 24.54 17.07
C SER A 158 -8.72 25.01 18.32
N TYR A 159 -8.41 24.46 19.49
CA TYR A 159 -9.05 24.90 20.75
C TYR A 159 -8.64 26.31 21.13
N GLU A 160 -7.36 26.68 21.01
CA GLU A 160 -6.87 28.03 21.27
C GLU A 160 -7.54 29.03 20.33
N ALA A 161 -7.70 28.72 19.06
CA ALA A 161 -8.37 29.60 18.10
C ALA A 161 -9.85 29.82 18.43
N ILE A 162 -10.54 28.87 19.05
CA ILE A 162 -11.94 29.03 19.50
C ILE A 162 -12.02 29.89 20.78
N LEU A 163 -11.07 29.77 21.69
CA LEU A 163 -11.07 30.48 22.96
C LEU A 163 -10.66 31.95 22.82
N THR A 164 -9.98 32.30 21.71
CA THR A 164 -9.51 33.68 21.45
C THR A 164 -10.46 34.51 20.59
N ASN A 165 -11.58 33.93 20.12
CA ASN A 165 -12.68 34.59 19.42
C ASN A 165 -13.88 34.77 20.33
#